data_24fcd7d980b3d696685dd0ccdfd1b0ca
#
_entry.id   24fcd7d980b3d696685dd0ccdfd1b0ca
#
_cell.length_a   1.000
_cell.length_b   1.000
_cell.length_c   1.000
_cell.angle_alpha   90.00
_cell.angle_beta   90.00
_cell.angle_gamma   90.00
#
_symmetry.space_group_name_H-M   'P 1'
#
loop_
_entity.id
_entity.type
_entity.pdbx_description
1 polymer ?
#
loop_
_entity_poly.entity_id
_entity_poly.type
_entity_poly.pdbx_seq_one_letter_code
_entity_poly.pdbx_strand_id
1 'polypeptide(L)'
;MGIPSFYKRLLTVHKGLVTKQRPTVAALYLDFNCLIYHCARRPGFLPYDSANHDAWEKALLDEIVKYVSQLWREAGQPPEVFLAVDGVVPLAKIKQQRLRRFKSVWLSEEERKLGIREGVSWDTNCITPGTLFMERLGLKLKELCHKKAGWSVSGADEPGEGEQKVMVKVRQKAAGSAIVVYGLDADLILLSLLNGRTRDISIFLMREDKEFGLTGESYSYLSVDVLARSLWGDFESLSTSEKVQRIQNYVAGMSLLGNDFLPHSLSIKIREDGHEKLARNLLELEKLGCQLLVTRADGYQEVSRETLYLLFEKWSKDEEHFVCHSINKKFQMKGRALPDAAAVLSARPLEWSVEQEVLSIKKGQDGKSQWSLQPSWRDVYHEKWMGGIEIESACASYIYGIQWVYDYYTAQKPVDLFWMYPSMLPPLWSDLYQFRNKSSTLALSNRVALQPQEQLALVLPLSSWLLVRDKKLRELPLKYPQFWCKEFSFFSVGRSMLWECEANIPFFPVSRLYT
;
A
#
# COMPACT_ATOMS: atom_id res chain seq x y z
N MET A 1 -2.97 -3.68 -1.37
CA MET A 1 -2.07 -3.80 -0.24
C MET A 1 -2.01 -2.51 0.57
N GLY A 2 -1.62 -1.41 0.03
CA GLY A 2 -1.64 -0.13 0.71
C GLY A 2 -1.21 -0.22 2.19
N ILE A 3 -2.12 -0.05 3.13
CA ILE A 3 -1.83 -0.01 4.56
C ILE A 3 -2.11 -1.38 5.20
N PRO A 4 -1.08 -2.17 5.59
CA PRO A 4 -1.26 -3.52 6.11
C PRO A 4 -2.15 -3.59 7.35
N SER A 5 -3.09 -4.54 7.37
CA SER A 5 -4.03 -4.78 8.48
C SER A 5 -5.05 -3.67 8.77
N PHE A 6 -5.02 -2.53 8.07
CA PHE A 6 -5.86 -1.37 8.37
C PHE A 6 -7.36 -1.69 8.22
N TYR A 7 -7.78 -2.23 7.07
CA TYR A 7 -9.18 -2.60 6.85
C TYR A 7 -9.70 -3.58 7.90
N LYS A 8 -8.92 -4.63 8.21
CA LYS A 8 -9.29 -5.61 9.24
C LYS A 8 -9.41 -4.97 10.62
N ARG A 9 -8.50 -4.03 10.96
CA ARG A 9 -8.55 -3.31 12.23
C ARG A 9 -9.79 -2.44 12.33
N LEU A 10 -10.13 -1.70 11.28
CA LEU A 10 -11.35 -0.89 11.23
C LEU A 10 -12.60 -1.73 11.47
N LEU A 11 -12.74 -2.89 10.81
CA LEU A 11 -13.89 -3.76 11.01
C LEU A 11 -13.97 -4.36 12.43
N THR A 12 -12.82 -4.56 13.07
CA THR A 12 -12.76 -5.09 14.45
C THR A 12 -13.19 -4.05 15.47
N VAL A 13 -12.75 -2.80 15.29
CA VAL A 13 -12.96 -1.71 16.25
C VAL A 13 -14.31 -1.00 16.03
N HIS A 14 -14.68 -0.79 14.77
CA HIS A 14 -15.88 -0.04 14.39
C HIS A 14 -16.93 -0.96 13.77
N LYS A 15 -17.91 -1.35 14.55
CA LYS A 15 -19.02 -2.18 14.07
C LYS A 15 -19.99 -1.36 13.20
N GLY A 16 -20.57 -2.00 12.19
CA GLY A 16 -21.57 -1.37 11.31
C GLY A 16 -21.00 -0.50 10.18
N LEU A 17 -19.67 -0.51 9.97
CA LEU A 17 -19.04 0.18 8.84
C LEU A 17 -19.47 -0.37 7.48
N VAL A 18 -19.73 -1.65 7.43
CA VAL A 18 -20.01 -2.40 6.20
C VAL A 18 -21.46 -2.85 6.18
N THR A 19 -22.11 -2.69 5.05
CA THR A 19 -23.47 -3.15 4.77
C THR A 19 -23.53 -3.96 3.49
N LYS A 20 -24.48 -4.90 3.41
CA LYS A 20 -24.84 -5.59 2.15
C LYS A 20 -25.94 -4.85 1.38
N GLN A 21 -26.56 -3.85 2.01
CA GLN A 21 -27.55 -3.03 1.35
C GLN A 21 -26.88 -2.13 0.31
N ARG A 22 -27.32 -2.26 -0.95
CA ARG A 22 -26.84 -1.45 -2.05
C ARG A 22 -27.23 0.02 -1.87
N PRO A 23 -26.27 0.95 -1.92
CA PRO A 23 -26.58 2.38 -1.90
C PRO A 23 -27.16 2.85 -3.25
N THR A 24 -27.95 3.92 -3.21
CA THR A 24 -28.34 4.65 -4.42
C THR A 24 -27.26 5.64 -4.78
N VAL A 25 -26.68 5.52 -5.99
CA VAL A 25 -25.51 6.31 -6.39
C VAL A 25 -25.63 6.82 -7.82
N ALA A 26 -24.95 7.94 -8.10
CA ALA A 26 -24.90 8.55 -9.43
C ALA A 26 -23.76 8.01 -10.29
N ALA A 27 -22.74 7.38 -9.70
CA ALA A 27 -21.58 6.90 -10.43
C ALA A 27 -20.95 5.64 -9.80
N LEU A 28 -20.29 4.83 -10.65
CA LEU A 28 -19.43 3.72 -10.28
C LEU A 28 -18.02 3.96 -10.84
N TYR A 29 -17.02 4.05 -9.98
CA TYR A 29 -15.61 4.17 -10.36
C TYR A 29 -14.85 2.92 -9.95
N LEU A 30 -14.00 2.40 -10.83
CA LEU A 30 -13.24 1.18 -10.58
C LEU A 30 -11.75 1.47 -10.53
N ASP A 31 -11.13 1.16 -9.39
CA ASP A 31 -9.70 0.89 -9.33
C ASP A 31 -9.49 -0.49 -9.95
N PHE A 32 -9.01 -0.50 -11.20
CA PHE A 32 -9.27 -1.59 -12.12
C PHE A 32 -8.37 -2.82 -11.93
N ASN A 33 -7.11 -2.62 -11.54
CA ASN A 33 -6.12 -3.70 -11.62
C ASN A 33 -6.47 -4.90 -10.73
N CYS A 34 -7.09 -4.68 -9.57
CA CYS A 34 -7.54 -5.76 -8.68
C CYS A 34 -8.56 -6.70 -9.34
N LEU A 35 -9.42 -6.16 -10.22
CA LEU A 35 -10.42 -6.91 -10.98
C LEU A 35 -9.80 -7.91 -11.93
N ILE A 36 -8.67 -7.58 -12.58
CA ILE A 36 -7.97 -8.49 -13.50
C ILE A 36 -7.52 -9.76 -12.74
N TYR A 37 -6.91 -9.58 -11.55
CA TYR A 37 -6.53 -10.71 -10.71
C TYR A 37 -7.73 -11.54 -10.24
N HIS A 38 -8.85 -10.87 -9.93
CA HIS A 38 -10.09 -11.54 -9.56
C HIS A 38 -10.59 -12.43 -10.69
N CYS A 39 -10.74 -11.90 -11.90
CA CYS A 39 -11.20 -12.66 -13.07
C CYS A 39 -10.28 -13.83 -13.42
N ALA A 40 -8.95 -13.64 -13.38
CA ALA A 40 -7.98 -14.69 -13.69
C ALA A 40 -7.96 -15.84 -12.67
N ARG A 41 -8.45 -15.63 -11.45
CA ARG A 41 -8.46 -16.60 -10.34
C ARG A 41 -9.86 -17.03 -9.91
N ARG A 42 -10.88 -16.56 -10.60
CA ARG A 42 -12.27 -16.82 -10.25
C ARG A 42 -12.59 -18.31 -10.35
N PRO A 43 -13.23 -18.91 -9.34
CA PRO A 43 -13.72 -20.28 -9.44
C PRO A 43 -14.62 -20.45 -10.67
N GLY A 44 -14.34 -21.49 -11.46
CA GLY A 44 -15.09 -21.77 -12.69
C GLY A 44 -14.58 -21.04 -13.94
N PHE A 45 -13.59 -20.14 -13.83
CA PHE A 45 -12.87 -19.67 -15.00
C PHE A 45 -11.91 -20.74 -15.53
N LEU A 46 -11.60 -20.70 -16.82
CA LEU A 46 -10.73 -21.67 -17.50
C LEU A 46 -9.34 -21.74 -16.84
N PRO A 47 -8.82 -22.96 -16.53
CA PRO A 47 -7.44 -23.10 -16.08
C PRO A 47 -6.50 -22.60 -17.16
N TYR A 48 -5.35 -22.05 -16.75
CA TYR A 48 -4.37 -21.55 -17.69
C TYR A 48 -3.75 -22.70 -18.50
N ASP A 49 -3.78 -22.57 -19.82
CA ASP A 49 -3.14 -23.46 -20.77
C ASP A 49 -2.04 -22.71 -21.54
N SER A 50 -0.79 -23.04 -21.29
CA SER A 50 0.35 -22.41 -21.97
C SER A 50 0.44 -22.77 -23.45
N ALA A 51 -0.11 -23.91 -23.87
CA ALA A 51 -0.15 -24.32 -25.29
C ALA A 51 -1.16 -23.49 -26.10
N ASN A 52 -2.21 -22.97 -25.43
CA ASN A 52 -3.26 -22.17 -26.03
C ASN A 52 -3.35 -20.76 -25.42
N HIS A 53 -2.19 -20.15 -25.13
CA HIS A 53 -2.08 -18.87 -24.43
C HIS A 53 -2.99 -17.77 -25.01
N ASP A 54 -2.97 -17.57 -26.34
CA ASP A 54 -3.73 -16.50 -26.98
C ASP A 54 -5.25 -16.72 -26.86
N ALA A 55 -5.72 -17.96 -26.95
CA ALA A 55 -7.12 -18.29 -26.75
C ALA A 55 -7.57 -18.07 -25.30
N TRP A 56 -6.71 -18.45 -24.34
CA TRP A 56 -6.95 -18.23 -22.93
C TRP A 56 -6.97 -16.74 -22.58
N GLU A 57 -5.99 -15.95 -23.09
CA GLU A 57 -5.94 -14.50 -22.87
C GLU A 57 -7.18 -13.80 -23.43
N LYS A 58 -7.63 -14.21 -24.63
CA LYS A 58 -8.87 -13.69 -25.19
C LYS A 58 -10.08 -13.99 -24.30
N ALA A 59 -10.19 -15.21 -23.79
CA ALA A 59 -11.26 -15.59 -22.86
C ALA A 59 -11.19 -14.77 -21.57
N LEU A 60 -10.00 -14.50 -21.03
CA LEU A 60 -9.83 -13.63 -19.87
C LEU A 60 -10.29 -12.20 -20.13
N LEU A 61 -9.92 -11.63 -21.27
CA LEU A 61 -10.40 -10.29 -21.66
C LEU A 61 -11.92 -10.20 -21.79
N ASP A 62 -12.56 -11.24 -22.32
CA ASP A 62 -14.02 -11.33 -22.41
C ASP A 62 -14.66 -11.48 -21.02
N GLU A 63 -14.07 -12.30 -20.12
CA GLU A 63 -14.54 -12.44 -18.74
C GLU A 63 -14.41 -11.12 -17.95
N ILE A 64 -13.32 -10.36 -18.16
CA ILE A 64 -13.14 -9.03 -17.56
C ILE A 64 -14.27 -8.08 -17.96
N VAL A 65 -14.61 -8.01 -19.25
CA VAL A 65 -15.72 -7.16 -19.74
C VAL A 65 -17.06 -7.59 -19.16
N LYS A 66 -17.30 -8.89 -19.08
CA LYS A 66 -18.51 -9.46 -18.48
C LYS A 66 -18.59 -9.11 -16.98
N TYR A 67 -17.47 -9.21 -16.25
CA TYR A 67 -17.43 -8.90 -14.83
C TYR A 67 -17.60 -7.40 -14.55
N VAL A 68 -17.03 -6.50 -15.35
CA VAL A 68 -17.31 -5.05 -15.28
C VAL A 68 -18.81 -4.79 -15.42
N SER A 69 -19.47 -5.47 -16.35
CA SER A 69 -20.91 -5.33 -16.55
C SER A 69 -21.72 -5.92 -15.39
N GLN A 70 -21.20 -6.93 -14.69
CA GLN A 70 -21.79 -7.47 -13.46
C GLN A 70 -21.67 -6.45 -12.32
N LEU A 71 -20.48 -5.89 -12.07
CA LEU A 71 -20.27 -4.86 -11.05
C LEU A 71 -21.18 -3.65 -11.26
N TRP A 72 -21.36 -3.22 -12.51
CA TRP A 72 -22.29 -2.13 -12.84
C TRP A 72 -23.74 -2.44 -12.46
N ARG A 73 -24.21 -3.68 -12.72
CA ARG A 73 -25.56 -4.13 -12.30
C ARG A 73 -25.69 -4.17 -10.78
N GLU A 74 -24.69 -4.71 -10.10
CA GLU A 74 -24.64 -4.80 -8.63
C GLU A 74 -24.60 -3.42 -7.98
N ALA A 75 -23.94 -2.44 -8.58
CA ALA A 75 -23.93 -1.05 -8.11
C ALA A 75 -25.24 -0.30 -8.40
N GLY A 76 -26.24 -0.94 -9.02
CA GLY A 76 -27.55 -0.34 -9.34
C GLY A 76 -27.63 0.37 -10.67
N GLN A 77 -26.74 0.05 -11.59
CA GLN A 77 -26.69 0.59 -12.95
C GLN A 77 -26.58 2.12 -13.00
N PRO A 78 -25.65 2.72 -12.26
CA PRO A 78 -25.48 4.17 -12.27
C PRO A 78 -25.17 4.67 -13.70
N PRO A 79 -25.63 5.89 -14.06
CA PRO A 79 -25.46 6.44 -15.40
C PRO A 79 -24.01 6.72 -15.78
N GLU A 80 -23.14 6.93 -14.80
CA GLU A 80 -21.73 7.20 -15.03
C GLU A 80 -20.86 6.06 -14.53
N VAL A 81 -19.92 5.63 -15.38
CA VAL A 81 -18.91 4.61 -15.03
C VAL A 81 -17.53 5.08 -15.48
N PHE A 82 -16.56 4.94 -14.60
CA PHE A 82 -15.15 5.24 -14.89
C PHE A 82 -14.26 4.05 -14.56
N LEU A 83 -13.50 3.61 -15.55
CA LEU A 83 -12.54 2.50 -15.43
C LEU A 83 -11.13 3.09 -15.35
N ALA A 84 -10.47 2.97 -14.21
CA ALA A 84 -9.15 3.53 -13.96
C ALA A 84 -8.10 2.42 -13.90
N VAL A 85 -7.34 2.25 -14.96
CA VAL A 85 -6.26 1.25 -15.08
C VAL A 85 -4.93 1.90 -14.69
N ASP A 86 -4.08 1.18 -13.92
CA ASP A 86 -2.75 1.67 -13.55
C ASP A 86 -1.89 1.96 -14.78
N GLY A 87 -1.31 3.14 -14.80
CA GLY A 87 -0.26 3.56 -15.72
C GLY A 87 1.11 3.61 -15.03
N VAL A 88 2.01 4.43 -15.57
CA VAL A 88 3.32 4.67 -14.96
C VAL A 88 3.16 5.39 -13.63
N VAL A 89 3.84 4.88 -12.60
CA VAL A 89 3.71 5.34 -11.21
C VAL A 89 5.02 5.95 -10.70
N PRO A 90 5.01 6.67 -9.54
CA PRO A 90 6.23 7.20 -8.94
C PRO A 90 7.23 6.10 -8.55
N LEU A 91 8.52 6.47 -8.48
CA LEU A 91 9.62 5.54 -8.18
C LEU A 91 9.44 4.81 -6.84
N ALA A 92 8.88 5.48 -5.85
CA ALA A 92 8.53 4.87 -4.56
C ALA A 92 7.58 3.67 -4.72
N LYS A 93 6.57 3.79 -5.58
CA LYS A 93 5.64 2.68 -5.89
C LYS A 93 6.31 1.62 -6.78
N ILE A 94 7.16 2.02 -7.73
CA ILE A 94 7.96 1.10 -8.55
C ILE A 94 8.85 0.22 -7.65
N LYS A 95 9.51 0.81 -6.63
CA LYS A 95 10.28 0.06 -5.63
C LYS A 95 9.42 -1.01 -4.96
N GLN A 96 8.26 -0.62 -4.43
CA GLN A 96 7.33 -1.54 -3.77
C GLN A 96 6.83 -2.64 -4.73
N GLN A 97 6.45 -2.29 -5.96
CA GLN A 97 6.03 -3.26 -6.98
C GLN A 97 7.14 -4.26 -7.30
N ARG A 98 8.40 -3.80 -7.45
CA ARG A 98 9.55 -4.65 -7.70
C ARG A 98 9.72 -5.71 -6.60
N LEU A 99 9.79 -5.28 -5.34
CA LEU A 99 9.97 -6.19 -4.19
C LEU A 99 8.85 -7.24 -4.14
N ARG A 100 7.61 -6.82 -4.35
CA ARG A 100 6.43 -7.69 -4.38
C ARG A 100 6.49 -8.72 -5.51
N ARG A 101 6.95 -8.35 -6.71
CA ARG A 101 7.01 -9.25 -7.87
C ARG A 101 8.09 -10.31 -7.70
N PHE A 102 9.26 -9.93 -7.23
CA PHE A 102 10.32 -10.89 -6.91
C PHE A 102 9.86 -11.88 -5.83
N LYS A 103 9.24 -11.39 -4.75
CA LYS A 103 8.63 -12.24 -3.72
C LYS A 103 7.57 -13.18 -4.29
N SER A 104 6.71 -12.70 -5.18
CA SER A 104 5.63 -13.51 -5.77
C SER A 104 6.16 -14.66 -6.61
N VAL A 105 7.22 -14.44 -7.39
CA VAL A 105 7.87 -15.50 -8.17
C VAL A 105 8.51 -16.53 -7.24
N TRP A 106 9.30 -16.10 -6.27
CA TRP A 106 9.90 -16.96 -5.27
C TRP A 106 8.84 -17.79 -4.52
N LEU A 107 7.76 -17.15 -4.09
CA LEU A 107 6.66 -17.83 -3.39
C LEU A 107 6.02 -18.91 -4.27
N SER A 108 5.76 -18.63 -5.53
CA SER A 108 5.19 -19.60 -6.47
C SER A 108 6.11 -20.80 -6.70
N GLU A 109 7.43 -20.62 -6.66
CA GLU A 109 8.41 -21.71 -6.76
C GLU A 109 8.44 -22.56 -5.48
N GLU A 110 8.41 -21.93 -4.30
CA GLU A 110 8.36 -22.63 -3.03
C GLU A 110 7.04 -23.41 -2.83
N GLU A 111 5.92 -22.83 -3.20
CA GLU A 111 4.61 -23.51 -3.18
C GLU A 111 4.62 -24.77 -4.07
N ARG A 112 5.28 -24.74 -5.24
CA ARG A 112 5.44 -25.91 -6.10
C ARG A 112 6.37 -26.97 -5.48
N LYS A 113 7.51 -26.56 -4.92
CA LYS A 113 8.44 -27.48 -4.22
C LYS A 113 7.77 -28.22 -3.05
N LEU A 114 6.85 -27.54 -2.37
CA LEU A 114 6.11 -28.09 -1.21
C LEU A 114 4.82 -28.82 -1.60
N GLY A 115 4.49 -28.94 -2.89
CA GLY A 115 3.25 -29.55 -3.35
C GLY A 115 1.98 -28.79 -3.00
N ILE A 116 2.08 -27.52 -2.58
CA ILE A 116 0.93 -26.66 -2.27
C ILE A 116 0.23 -26.19 -3.54
N ARG A 117 1.02 -26.08 -4.63
CA ARG A 117 0.55 -25.59 -5.93
C ARG A 117 0.99 -26.52 -7.05
N GLU A 118 0.03 -26.93 -7.85
CA GLU A 118 0.26 -27.76 -9.03
C GLU A 118 0.08 -26.96 -10.33
N GLY A 119 0.71 -27.44 -11.39
CA GLY A 119 0.55 -26.94 -12.75
C GLY A 119 1.26 -25.61 -13.05
N VAL A 120 1.10 -25.16 -14.28
CA VAL A 120 1.62 -23.88 -14.79
C VAL A 120 0.56 -22.82 -14.59
N SER A 121 0.93 -21.67 -14.04
CA SER A 121 0.04 -20.54 -13.89
C SER A 121 0.40 -19.42 -14.86
N TRP A 122 -0.60 -18.65 -15.24
CA TRP A 122 -0.39 -17.44 -16.01
C TRP A 122 0.55 -16.46 -15.30
N ASP A 123 1.46 -15.86 -16.06
CA ASP A 123 2.36 -14.85 -15.52
C ASP A 123 1.60 -13.52 -15.26
N THR A 124 1.20 -13.31 -14.03
CA THR A 124 0.48 -12.09 -13.63
C THR A 124 1.32 -10.82 -13.74
N ASN A 125 2.63 -10.91 -14.03
CA ASN A 125 3.47 -9.77 -14.35
C ASN A 125 3.09 -9.11 -15.69
N CYS A 126 2.29 -9.79 -16.52
CA CYS A 126 1.63 -9.20 -17.67
C CYS A 126 0.73 -8.00 -17.29
N ILE A 127 0.24 -7.94 -16.03
CA ILE A 127 -0.56 -6.82 -15.52
C ILE A 127 0.41 -5.68 -15.11
N THR A 128 1.10 -5.12 -16.12
CA THR A 128 2.02 -3.99 -15.93
C THR A 128 1.94 -3.08 -17.15
N PRO A 129 1.96 -1.75 -16.99
CA PRO A 129 2.04 -0.83 -18.11
C PRO A 129 3.20 -1.19 -19.07
N GLY A 130 2.94 -1.12 -20.37
CA GLY A 130 3.92 -1.45 -21.41
C GLY A 130 3.90 -2.90 -21.90
N THR A 131 3.09 -3.80 -21.36
CA THR A 131 2.89 -5.16 -21.87
C THR A 131 1.83 -5.22 -22.95
N LEU A 132 1.91 -6.25 -23.83
CA LEU A 132 0.91 -6.50 -24.86
C LEU A 132 -0.46 -6.79 -24.27
N PHE A 133 -0.52 -7.51 -23.14
CA PHE A 133 -1.76 -7.76 -22.44
C PHE A 133 -2.47 -6.46 -22.05
N MET A 134 -1.77 -5.50 -21.46
CA MET A 134 -2.35 -4.21 -21.05
C MET A 134 -2.78 -3.36 -22.25
N GLU A 135 -2.06 -3.44 -23.37
CA GLU A 135 -2.46 -2.79 -24.62
C GLU A 135 -3.77 -3.37 -25.15
N ARG A 136 -3.90 -4.71 -25.24
CA ARG A 136 -5.12 -5.42 -25.65
C ARG A 136 -6.29 -5.14 -24.73
N LEU A 137 -6.05 -5.15 -23.42
CA LEU A 137 -7.06 -4.79 -22.41
C LEU A 137 -7.54 -3.36 -22.63
N GLY A 138 -6.63 -2.40 -22.81
CA GLY A 138 -6.97 -0.99 -23.05
C GLY A 138 -7.88 -0.82 -24.27
N LEU A 139 -7.57 -1.49 -25.37
CA LEU A 139 -8.43 -1.49 -26.58
C LEU A 139 -9.82 -2.06 -26.28
N LYS A 140 -9.89 -3.18 -25.57
CA LYS A 140 -11.16 -3.84 -25.23
C LYS A 140 -12.03 -2.96 -24.31
N LEU A 141 -11.43 -2.27 -23.35
CA LEU A 141 -12.13 -1.35 -22.45
C LEU A 141 -12.59 -0.07 -23.17
N LYS A 142 -11.78 0.47 -24.07
CA LYS A 142 -12.17 1.61 -24.91
C LYS A 142 -13.37 1.25 -25.79
N GLU A 143 -13.37 0.06 -26.38
CA GLU A 143 -14.51 -0.47 -27.17
C GLU A 143 -15.78 -0.63 -26.29
N LEU A 144 -15.64 -1.16 -25.06
CA LEU A 144 -16.75 -1.27 -24.12
C LEU A 144 -17.37 0.09 -23.77
N CYS A 145 -16.52 1.06 -23.42
CA CYS A 145 -16.97 2.41 -23.06
C CYS A 145 -17.62 3.12 -24.24
N HIS A 146 -17.11 2.94 -25.45
CA HIS A 146 -17.68 3.57 -26.65
C HIS A 146 -19.13 3.12 -26.96
N LYS A 147 -19.48 1.89 -26.55
CA LYS A 147 -20.82 1.32 -26.70
C LYS A 147 -21.84 1.76 -25.65
N LYS A 148 -21.39 2.47 -24.61
CA LYS A 148 -22.23 2.82 -23.46
C LYS A 148 -22.10 4.30 -23.10
N ALA A 149 -23.20 5.04 -23.21
CA ALA A 149 -23.23 6.45 -22.81
C ALA A 149 -22.89 6.60 -21.32
N GLY A 150 -22.09 7.63 -21.00
CA GLY A 150 -21.65 7.91 -19.63
C GLY A 150 -20.51 7.01 -19.12
N TRP A 151 -19.99 6.11 -19.95
CA TRP A 151 -18.83 5.28 -19.59
C TRP A 151 -17.53 5.89 -20.12
N SER A 152 -16.48 5.82 -19.32
CA SER A 152 -15.14 6.30 -19.70
C SER A 152 -14.04 5.43 -19.10
N VAL A 153 -12.87 5.45 -19.72
CA VAL A 153 -11.70 4.69 -19.29
C VAL A 153 -10.46 5.55 -19.35
N SER A 154 -9.60 5.45 -18.33
CA SER A 154 -8.21 5.87 -18.35
C SER A 154 -7.35 4.61 -18.36
N GLY A 155 -6.65 4.37 -19.46
CA GLY A 155 -5.88 3.16 -19.71
C GLY A 155 -4.49 3.18 -19.07
N ALA A 156 -3.74 2.09 -19.29
CA ALA A 156 -2.35 1.96 -18.84
C ALA A 156 -1.37 2.86 -19.63
N ASP A 157 -1.82 3.44 -20.74
CA ASP A 157 -1.13 4.45 -21.55
C ASP A 157 -1.12 5.85 -20.90
N GLU A 158 -2.03 6.11 -19.95
CA GLU A 158 -2.04 7.32 -19.15
C GLU A 158 -1.34 7.09 -17.81
N PRO A 159 -0.43 8.00 -17.37
CA PRO A 159 0.31 7.83 -16.12
C PRO A 159 -0.60 7.94 -14.89
N GLY A 160 -0.15 7.34 -13.78
CA GLY A 160 -0.79 7.38 -12.47
C GLY A 160 -1.44 6.06 -12.07
N GLU A 161 -1.59 5.85 -10.76
CA GLU A 161 -2.30 4.71 -10.19
C GLU A 161 -3.81 4.83 -10.42
N GLY A 162 -4.52 3.69 -10.55
CA GLY A 162 -5.96 3.66 -10.76
C GLY A 162 -6.73 4.43 -9.70
N GLU A 163 -6.37 4.24 -8.44
CA GLU A 163 -6.98 4.97 -7.31
C GLU A 163 -6.80 6.49 -7.40
N GLN A 164 -5.63 6.99 -7.86
CA GLN A 164 -5.40 8.42 -8.04
C GLN A 164 -6.26 8.97 -9.18
N LYS A 165 -6.38 8.24 -10.28
CA LYS A 165 -7.25 8.59 -11.40
C LYS A 165 -8.73 8.63 -10.97
N VAL A 166 -9.16 7.69 -10.13
CA VAL A 166 -10.50 7.70 -9.50
C VAL A 166 -10.69 8.98 -8.69
N MET A 167 -9.72 9.36 -7.85
CA MET A 167 -9.83 10.57 -7.03
C MET A 167 -9.86 11.86 -7.86
N VAL A 168 -9.21 11.90 -9.03
CA VAL A 168 -9.38 13.02 -9.97
C VAL A 168 -10.84 13.18 -10.39
N LYS A 169 -11.52 12.07 -10.70
CA LYS A 169 -12.96 12.08 -11.03
C LYS A 169 -13.85 12.45 -9.85
N VAL A 170 -13.52 11.95 -8.65
CA VAL A 170 -14.23 12.30 -7.41
C VAL A 170 -14.19 13.82 -7.18
N ARG A 171 -13.01 14.44 -7.33
CA ARG A 171 -12.85 15.90 -7.15
C ARG A 171 -13.65 16.76 -8.13
N GLN A 172 -14.11 16.20 -9.25
CA GLN A 172 -14.95 16.87 -10.25
C GLN A 172 -16.45 16.78 -9.94
N LYS A 173 -16.86 15.99 -8.94
CA LYS A 173 -18.26 15.83 -8.56
C LYS A 173 -18.79 17.03 -7.78
N ALA A 174 -20.09 17.29 -7.96
CA ALA A 174 -20.79 18.28 -7.17
C ALA A 174 -20.97 17.80 -5.70
N ALA A 175 -20.99 18.74 -4.77
CA ALA A 175 -21.37 18.46 -3.38
C ALA A 175 -22.75 17.79 -3.31
N GLY A 176 -22.97 16.94 -2.31
CA GLY A 176 -24.19 16.14 -2.16
C GLY A 176 -24.25 14.90 -3.07
N SER A 177 -23.25 14.66 -3.93
CA SER A 177 -23.20 13.46 -4.77
C SER A 177 -22.91 12.21 -3.94
N ALA A 178 -23.48 11.07 -4.36
CA ALA A 178 -23.15 9.75 -3.83
C ALA A 178 -22.56 8.88 -4.94
N ILE A 179 -21.44 8.21 -4.66
CA ILE A 179 -20.72 7.35 -5.61
C ILE A 179 -20.29 6.04 -4.98
N VAL A 180 -20.17 5.01 -5.80
CA VAL A 180 -19.49 3.75 -5.44
C VAL A 180 -18.10 3.75 -6.06
N VAL A 181 -17.09 3.40 -5.27
CA VAL A 181 -15.73 3.08 -5.74
C VAL A 181 -15.48 1.60 -5.49
N TYR A 182 -15.22 0.85 -6.56
CA TYR A 182 -14.79 -0.54 -6.47
C TYR A 182 -13.27 -0.59 -6.33
N GLY A 183 -12.78 -1.27 -5.30
CA GLY A 183 -11.36 -1.47 -5.07
C GLY A 183 -11.09 -2.21 -3.76
N LEU A 184 -9.93 -2.87 -3.68
CA LEU A 184 -9.57 -3.73 -2.55
C LEU A 184 -8.48 -3.12 -1.65
N ASP A 185 -7.77 -2.09 -2.11
CA ASP A 185 -6.64 -1.53 -1.39
C ASP A 185 -7.09 -0.66 -0.20
N ALA A 186 -6.33 -0.74 0.89
CA ALA A 186 -6.72 -0.09 2.14
C ALA A 186 -6.51 1.44 2.13
N ASP A 187 -5.62 1.94 1.28
CA ASP A 187 -5.39 3.38 1.07
C ASP A 187 -6.56 4.08 0.37
N LEU A 188 -7.36 3.36 -0.45
CA LEU A 188 -8.64 3.88 -0.95
C LEU A 188 -9.56 4.40 0.18
N ILE A 189 -9.45 3.85 1.40
CA ILE A 189 -10.22 4.32 2.55
C ILE A 189 -9.81 5.75 2.92
N LEU A 190 -8.49 5.99 3.02
CA LEU A 190 -7.96 7.32 3.34
C LEU A 190 -8.19 8.32 2.21
N LEU A 191 -7.98 7.88 0.96
CA LEU A 191 -8.25 8.69 -0.22
C LEU A 191 -9.73 9.08 -0.30
N SER A 192 -10.63 8.17 0.04
CA SER A 192 -12.09 8.41 0.02
C SER A 192 -12.52 9.34 1.16
N LEU A 193 -11.96 9.20 2.37
CA LEU A 193 -12.17 10.16 3.45
C LEU A 193 -11.74 11.55 3.02
N LEU A 194 -10.52 11.66 2.49
CA LEU A 194 -9.91 12.94 2.12
C LEU A 194 -10.64 13.61 0.96
N ASN A 195 -10.94 12.87 -0.12
CA ASN A 195 -11.54 13.46 -1.33
C ASN A 195 -13.07 13.48 -1.31
N GLY A 196 -13.71 12.63 -0.50
CA GLY A 196 -15.15 12.57 -0.34
C GLY A 196 -15.65 13.54 0.74
N ARG A 197 -15.32 13.25 1.99
CA ARG A 197 -15.90 13.99 3.15
C ARG A 197 -15.47 15.45 3.24
N THR A 198 -14.27 15.80 2.76
CA THR A 198 -13.87 17.23 2.72
C THR A 198 -14.60 18.03 1.64
N ARG A 199 -15.36 17.37 0.74
CA ARG A 199 -16.09 17.98 -0.39
C ARG A 199 -17.59 17.71 -0.36
N ASP A 200 -18.09 17.13 0.74
CA ASP A 200 -19.49 16.71 0.87
C ASP A 200 -19.93 15.72 -0.23
N ILE A 201 -19.07 14.74 -0.52
CA ILE A 201 -19.37 13.65 -1.44
C ILE A 201 -19.41 12.34 -0.65
N SER A 202 -20.54 11.63 -0.68
CA SER A 202 -20.68 10.33 -0.04
C SER A 202 -20.04 9.24 -0.90
N ILE A 203 -19.06 8.53 -0.35
CA ILE A 203 -18.35 7.44 -1.03
C ILE A 203 -18.63 6.13 -0.33
N PHE A 204 -18.98 5.12 -1.13
CA PHE A 204 -19.14 3.73 -0.70
C PHE A 204 -18.07 2.88 -1.38
N LEU A 205 -17.20 2.24 -0.58
CA LEU A 205 -16.20 1.30 -1.12
C LEU A 205 -16.83 -0.07 -1.27
N MET A 206 -16.93 -0.54 -2.52
CA MET A 206 -17.52 -1.83 -2.90
C MET A 206 -16.43 -2.90 -3.00
N ARG A 207 -16.68 -4.08 -2.41
CA ARG A 207 -15.80 -5.25 -2.45
C ARG A 207 -16.59 -6.53 -2.57
N GLU A 208 -15.96 -7.58 -3.11
CA GLU A 208 -16.46 -8.94 -2.99
C GLU A 208 -16.42 -9.37 -1.51
N ASP A 209 -17.52 -9.96 -1.08
CA ASP A 209 -17.62 -10.56 0.23
C ASP A 209 -17.00 -11.96 0.18
N LYS A 210 -15.85 -12.13 0.82
CA LYS A 210 -15.13 -13.40 0.86
C LYS A 210 -15.63 -14.35 1.96
N GLU A 211 -16.56 -13.89 2.79
CA GLU A 211 -17.17 -14.72 3.81
C GLU A 211 -18.26 -15.59 3.16
N PHE A 212 -18.10 -16.88 3.32
CA PHE A 212 -18.98 -17.97 2.89
C PHE A 212 -18.74 -18.49 1.46
N GLY A 213 -18.18 -19.66 1.37
CA GLY A 213 -18.12 -20.56 0.22
C GLY A 213 -19.47 -20.86 -0.46
N LEU A 214 -20.34 -19.89 -0.55
CA LEU A 214 -21.61 -19.91 -1.24
C LEU A 214 -21.41 -19.65 -2.74
N THR A 215 -22.12 -20.36 -3.56
CA THR A 215 -22.10 -20.38 -5.01
C THR A 215 -22.55 -19.09 -5.69
N GLY A 216 -22.53 -17.95 -5.01
CA GLY A 216 -22.87 -16.62 -5.55
C GLY A 216 -21.92 -15.55 -5.00
N GLU A 217 -21.40 -14.69 -5.87
CA GLU A 217 -20.66 -13.51 -5.44
C GLU A 217 -21.64 -12.56 -4.73
N SER A 218 -21.36 -12.28 -3.46
CA SER A 218 -22.01 -11.20 -2.73
C SER A 218 -21.05 -10.04 -2.59
N TYR A 219 -21.58 -8.84 -2.49
CA TYR A 219 -20.83 -7.61 -2.37
C TYR A 219 -21.14 -6.91 -1.05
N SER A 220 -20.16 -6.24 -0.53
CA SER A 220 -20.28 -5.39 0.65
C SER A 220 -19.84 -3.96 0.34
N TYR A 221 -20.43 -3.01 1.05
CA TYR A 221 -20.22 -1.58 0.87
C TYR A 221 -19.76 -0.98 2.20
N LEU A 222 -18.54 -0.45 2.24
CA LEU A 222 -18.07 0.34 3.37
C LEU A 222 -18.45 1.80 3.14
N SER A 223 -19.24 2.37 4.05
CA SER A 223 -19.59 3.79 4.00
C SER A 223 -18.50 4.65 4.65
N VAL A 224 -17.92 5.55 3.87
CA VAL A 224 -16.91 6.50 4.35
C VAL A 224 -17.51 7.51 5.34
N ASP A 225 -18.80 7.82 5.20
CA ASP A 225 -19.53 8.71 6.12
C ASP A 225 -19.71 8.05 7.49
N VAL A 226 -20.08 6.76 7.51
CA VAL A 226 -20.17 5.99 8.77
C VAL A 226 -18.79 5.86 9.41
N LEU A 227 -17.73 5.67 8.60
CA LEU A 227 -16.36 5.60 9.11
C LEU A 227 -15.98 6.91 9.82
N ALA A 228 -16.19 8.06 9.19
CA ALA A 228 -15.87 9.36 9.81
C ALA A 228 -16.56 9.54 11.18
N ARG A 229 -17.85 9.21 11.26
CA ARG A 229 -18.60 9.25 12.53
C ARG A 229 -18.08 8.24 13.55
N SER A 230 -17.63 7.09 13.12
CA SER A 230 -17.11 6.04 14.01
C SER A 230 -15.70 6.32 14.51
N LEU A 231 -14.88 7.02 13.72
CA LEU A 231 -13.53 7.44 14.13
C LEU A 231 -13.61 8.54 15.22
N TRP A 232 -14.63 9.42 15.12
CA TRP A 232 -14.80 10.56 16.01
C TRP A 232 -16.26 10.68 16.45
N GLY A 233 -16.54 10.35 17.71
CA GLY A 233 -17.90 10.36 18.25
C GLY A 233 -18.59 11.73 18.23
N ASP A 234 -17.80 12.81 18.25
CA ASP A 234 -18.25 14.21 18.17
C ASP A 234 -18.29 14.79 16.74
N PHE A 235 -17.99 13.98 15.72
CA PHE A 235 -17.78 14.45 14.34
C PHE A 235 -18.94 15.27 13.79
N GLU A 236 -20.18 14.88 14.05
CA GLU A 236 -21.35 15.60 13.51
C GLU A 236 -21.58 16.96 14.18
N SER A 237 -21.09 17.16 15.41
CA SER A 237 -21.20 18.44 16.13
C SER A 237 -20.17 19.48 15.69
N LEU A 238 -19.15 19.06 14.93
CA LEU A 238 -18.09 19.95 14.45
C LEU A 238 -18.56 20.84 13.29
N SER A 239 -18.01 22.03 13.19
CA SER A 239 -18.14 22.88 12.01
C SER A 239 -17.52 22.20 10.78
N THR A 240 -17.88 22.65 9.58
CA THR A 240 -17.33 22.11 8.32
C THR A 240 -15.82 22.23 8.28
N SER A 241 -15.24 23.35 8.72
CA SER A 241 -13.79 23.56 8.75
C SER A 241 -13.08 22.60 9.71
N GLU A 242 -13.65 22.39 10.90
CA GLU A 242 -13.08 21.44 11.86
C GLU A 242 -13.16 19.99 11.36
N LYS A 243 -14.26 19.59 10.72
CA LYS A 243 -14.38 18.28 10.06
C LYS A 243 -13.28 18.07 9.03
N VAL A 244 -13.08 19.05 8.14
CA VAL A 244 -12.05 19.01 7.09
C VAL A 244 -10.66 18.91 7.72
N GLN A 245 -10.34 19.78 8.68
CA GLN A 245 -9.03 19.80 9.35
C GLN A 245 -8.73 18.47 10.05
N ARG A 246 -9.71 17.91 10.76
CA ARG A 246 -9.54 16.63 11.48
C ARG A 246 -9.28 15.47 10.53
N ILE A 247 -10.01 15.39 9.40
CA ILE A 247 -9.78 14.39 8.37
C ILE A 247 -8.38 14.55 7.78
N GLN A 248 -7.98 15.76 7.45
CA GLN A 248 -6.67 16.05 6.86
C GLN A 248 -5.53 15.67 7.81
N ASN A 249 -5.59 16.05 9.08
CA ASN A 249 -4.63 15.66 10.12
C ASN A 249 -4.53 14.12 10.25
N TYR A 250 -5.67 13.45 10.25
CA TYR A 250 -5.71 11.99 10.36
C TYR A 250 -5.06 11.31 9.16
N VAL A 251 -5.40 11.72 7.94
CA VAL A 251 -4.83 11.13 6.72
C VAL A 251 -3.32 11.36 6.62
N ALA A 252 -2.84 12.57 6.95
CA ALA A 252 -1.41 12.85 7.01
C ALA A 252 -0.71 12.00 8.10
N GLY A 253 -1.30 11.92 9.28
CA GLY A 253 -0.78 11.14 10.41
C GLY A 253 -0.71 9.64 10.13
N MET A 254 -1.61 9.09 9.32
CA MET A 254 -1.59 7.67 8.94
C MET A 254 -0.32 7.25 8.20
N SER A 255 0.40 8.19 7.58
CA SER A 255 1.71 7.93 6.97
C SER A 255 2.76 7.46 7.99
N LEU A 256 2.62 7.85 9.27
CA LEU A 256 3.50 7.41 10.37
C LEU A 256 3.33 5.93 10.73
N LEU A 257 2.21 5.32 10.35
CA LEU A 257 1.94 3.90 10.59
C LEU A 257 2.41 2.99 9.45
N GLY A 258 2.98 3.60 8.41
CA GLY A 258 3.47 2.91 7.22
C GLY A 258 2.42 2.71 6.14
N ASN A 259 2.88 2.80 4.89
CA ASN A 259 2.10 2.61 3.67
C ASN A 259 3.00 2.07 2.55
N ASP A 260 2.58 2.15 1.29
CA ASP A 260 3.38 1.68 0.15
C ASP A 260 4.66 2.52 -0.10
N PHE A 261 4.77 3.71 0.51
CA PHE A 261 5.85 4.68 0.28
C PHE A 261 6.78 4.83 1.48
N LEU A 262 6.26 4.72 2.69
CA LEU A 262 6.99 4.83 3.95
C LEU A 262 6.87 3.55 4.77
N PRO A 263 7.98 3.05 5.36
CA PRO A 263 7.94 1.85 6.17
C PRO A 263 7.26 2.10 7.53
N HIS A 264 6.69 1.04 8.11
CA HIS A 264 6.13 1.08 9.46
C HIS A 264 7.22 0.89 10.53
N SER A 265 7.02 1.50 11.68
CA SER A 265 7.91 1.37 12.85
C SER A 265 7.78 0.01 13.54
N LEU A 266 8.80 -0.39 14.29
CA LEU A 266 8.75 -1.58 15.16
C LEU A 266 7.92 -1.35 16.42
N SER A 267 7.85 -0.12 16.90
CA SER A 267 7.22 0.25 18.17
C SER A 267 5.74 0.61 18.08
N ILE A 268 5.25 1.02 16.88
CA ILE A 268 3.86 1.40 16.66
C ILE A 268 3.33 0.68 15.42
N LYS A 269 2.46 -0.29 15.64
CA LYS A 269 1.89 -1.12 14.57
C LYS A 269 0.36 -1.09 14.61
N ILE A 270 -0.28 -1.01 13.46
CA ILE A 270 -1.75 -0.99 13.35
C ILE A 270 -2.38 -2.20 14.06
N ARG A 271 -1.76 -3.37 13.99
CA ARG A 271 -2.24 -4.58 14.70
C ARG A 271 -2.18 -4.50 16.23
N GLU A 272 -1.35 -3.60 16.75
CA GLU A 272 -1.05 -3.46 18.19
C GLU A 272 -1.50 -2.09 18.70
N ASP A 273 -2.74 -1.70 18.36
CA ASP A 273 -3.37 -0.43 18.75
C ASP A 273 -2.69 0.84 18.23
N GLY A 274 -1.77 0.72 17.25
CA GLY A 274 -1.08 1.87 16.66
C GLY A 274 -2.03 2.88 16.00
N HIS A 275 -3.10 2.38 15.38
CA HIS A 275 -4.14 3.21 14.78
C HIS A 275 -4.87 4.05 15.84
N GLU A 276 -5.35 3.41 16.92
CA GLU A 276 -6.08 4.10 18.00
C GLU A 276 -5.16 5.03 18.79
N LYS A 277 -3.87 4.66 18.95
CA LYS A 277 -2.85 5.51 19.57
C LYS A 277 -2.64 6.78 18.75
N LEU A 278 -2.52 6.66 17.43
CA LEU A 278 -2.41 7.82 16.53
C LEU A 278 -3.63 8.71 16.63
N ALA A 279 -4.85 8.16 16.44
CA ALA A 279 -6.09 8.93 16.46
C ALA A 279 -6.26 9.71 17.77
N ARG A 280 -6.00 9.06 18.91
CA ARG A 280 -6.05 9.70 20.24
C ARG A 280 -5.01 10.80 20.37
N ASN A 281 -3.77 10.59 19.93
CA ASN A 281 -2.72 11.60 20.05
C ASN A 281 -2.99 12.82 19.15
N LEU A 282 -3.59 12.64 17.98
CA LEU A 282 -4.01 13.76 17.13
C LEU A 282 -5.11 14.59 17.81
N LEU A 283 -6.08 13.94 18.46
CA LEU A 283 -7.13 14.66 19.23
C LEU A 283 -6.56 15.38 20.46
N GLU A 284 -5.57 14.82 21.13
CA GLU A 284 -4.88 15.49 22.24
C GLU A 284 -4.13 16.75 21.76
N LEU A 285 -3.45 16.67 20.62
CA LEU A 285 -2.76 17.82 20.00
C LEU A 285 -3.76 18.89 19.56
N GLU A 286 -4.88 18.49 18.96
CA GLU A 286 -5.96 19.41 18.58
C GLU A 286 -6.47 20.20 19.78
N LYS A 287 -6.69 19.56 20.94
CA LYS A 287 -7.09 20.23 22.20
C LYS A 287 -6.05 21.21 22.72
N LEU A 288 -4.77 21.02 22.38
CA LEU A 288 -3.69 21.95 22.70
C LEU A 288 -3.53 23.07 21.66
N GLY A 289 -4.41 23.12 20.65
CA GLY A 289 -4.31 24.06 19.54
C GLY A 289 -3.26 23.71 18.49
N CYS A 290 -2.68 22.50 18.54
CA CYS A 290 -1.67 22.03 17.60
C CYS A 290 -2.31 21.22 16.48
N GLN A 291 -2.06 21.60 15.24
CA GLN A 291 -2.55 20.91 14.04
C GLN A 291 -1.39 20.26 13.32
N LEU A 292 -1.57 19.01 12.86
CA LEU A 292 -0.54 18.32 12.09
C LEU A 292 -0.37 18.93 10.69
N LEU A 293 -1.46 19.44 10.12
CA LEU A 293 -1.46 20.20 8.87
C LEU A 293 -1.84 21.64 9.15
N VAL A 294 -1.07 22.55 8.58
CA VAL A 294 -1.31 23.98 8.63
C VAL A 294 -1.55 24.54 7.24
N THR A 295 -2.51 25.43 7.10
CA THR A 295 -2.80 26.10 5.83
C THR A 295 -1.93 27.34 5.68
N ARG A 296 -1.11 27.38 4.64
CA ARG A 296 -0.31 28.55 4.25
C ARG A 296 -1.20 29.62 3.62
N ALA A 297 -0.66 30.83 3.50
CA ALA A 297 -1.36 31.97 2.90
C ALA A 297 -1.80 31.72 1.43
N ASP A 298 -1.09 30.86 0.72
CA ASP A 298 -1.41 30.45 -0.65
C ASP A 298 -2.43 29.31 -0.74
N GLY A 299 -2.97 28.86 0.42
CA GLY A 299 -3.93 27.75 0.51
C GLY A 299 -3.29 26.35 0.55
N TYR A 300 -1.97 26.25 0.44
CA TYR A 300 -1.26 24.98 0.52
C TYR A 300 -1.28 24.40 1.91
N GLN A 301 -1.56 23.09 2.00
CA GLN A 301 -1.55 22.34 3.27
C GLN A 301 -0.14 21.78 3.51
N GLU A 302 0.53 22.29 4.54
CA GLU A 302 1.88 21.89 4.92
C GLU A 302 1.87 21.10 6.23
N VAL A 303 2.64 20.01 6.27
CA VAL A 303 2.84 19.23 7.50
C VAL A 303 3.67 20.06 8.49
N SER A 304 3.09 20.35 9.65
CA SER A 304 3.75 21.09 10.73
C SER A 304 4.88 20.26 11.35
N ARG A 305 6.10 20.71 11.15
CA ARG A 305 7.27 20.08 11.80
C ARG A 305 7.20 20.16 13.32
N GLU A 306 6.70 21.27 13.87
CA GLU A 306 6.53 21.45 15.31
C GLU A 306 5.60 20.38 15.89
N THR A 307 4.45 20.18 15.27
CA THR A 307 3.47 19.17 15.71
C THR A 307 4.01 17.75 15.52
N LEU A 308 4.75 17.47 14.44
CA LEU A 308 5.45 16.19 14.27
C LEU A 308 6.44 15.94 15.41
N TYR A 309 7.23 16.93 15.80
CA TYR A 309 8.20 16.76 16.88
C TYR A 309 7.54 16.52 18.24
N LEU A 310 6.37 17.08 18.50
CA LEU A 310 5.59 16.74 19.70
C LEU A 310 5.15 15.27 19.70
N LEU A 311 4.74 14.73 18.55
CA LEU A 311 4.43 13.30 18.40
C LEU A 311 5.67 12.44 18.60
N PHE A 312 6.78 12.80 17.95
CA PHE A 312 8.04 12.05 18.05
C PHE A 312 8.59 12.05 19.47
N GLU A 313 8.55 13.19 20.18
CA GLU A 313 8.90 13.26 21.58
C GLU A 313 8.06 12.31 22.43
N LYS A 314 6.75 12.36 22.25
CA LYS A 314 5.83 11.50 22.98
C LYS A 314 6.09 10.02 22.74
N TRP A 315 6.32 9.63 21.48
CA TRP A 315 6.52 8.24 21.09
C TRP A 315 7.93 7.71 21.41
N SER A 316 8.93 8.58 21.47
CA SER A 316 10.30 8.21 21.82
C SER A 316 10.46 7.78 23.29
N LYS A 317 9.59 8.28 24.20
CA LYS A 317 9.67 7.96 25.64
C LYS A 317 9.51 6.48 25.96
N ASP A 318 8.63 5.81 25.23
CA ASP A 318 8.32 4.39 25.43
C ASP A 318 8.87 3.50 24.30
N GLU A 319 9.67 4.04 23.37
CA GLU A 319 10.08 3.37 22.14
C GLU A 319 10.81 2.06 22.41
N GLU A 320 11.78 2.06 23.32
CA GLU A 320 12.57 0.88 23.68
C GLU A 320 11.68 -0.24 24.24
N HIS A 321 10.73 0.11 25.11
CA HIS A 321 9.77 -0.83 25.67
C HIS A 321 8.94 -1.50 24.56
N PHE A 322 8.39 -0.71 23.62
CA PHE A 322 7.55 -1.25 22.53
C PHE A 322 8.36 -2.03 21.49
N VAL A 323 9.60 -1.63 21.20
CA VAL A 323 10.50 -2.40 20.33
C VAL A 323 10.80 -3.75 20.96
N CYS A 324 11.17 -3.78 22.25
CA CYS A 324 11.40 -5.00 22.99
C CYS A 324 10.16 -5.92 23.00
N HIS A 325 8.99 -5.34 23.29
CA HIS A 325 7.71 -6.08 23.27
C HIS A 325 7.42 -6.70 21.90
N SER A 326 7.61 -5.93 20.82
CA SER A 326 7.37 -6.39 19.45
C SER A 326 8.28 -7.56 19.06
N ILE A 327 9.58 -7.46 19.39
CA ILE A 327 10.54 -8.51 19.10
C ILE A 327 10.25 -9.77 19.95
N ASN A 328 10.00 -9.60 21.24
CA ASN A 328 9.64 -10.71 22.14
C ASN A 328 8.38 -11.44 21.68
N LYS A 329 7.34 -10.70 21.28
CA LYS A 329 6.10 -11.30 20.75
C LYS A 329 6.36 -12.17 19.52
N LYS A 330 7.19 -11.71 18.58
CA LYS A 330 7.63 -12.49 17.42
C LYS A 330 8.38 -13.76 17.88
N PHE A 331 9.29 -13.62 18.82
CA PHE A 331 10.05 -14.75 19.37
C PHE A 331 9.16 -15.81 20.01
N GLN A 332 8.14 -15.39 20.80
CA GLN A 332 7.19 -16.31 21.45
C GLN A 332 6.29 -17.07 20.46
N MET A 333 6.16 -16.57 19.23
CA MET A 333 5.44 -17.30 18.17
C MET A 333 6.27 -18.43 17.57
N LYS A 334 7.60 -18.43 17.73
CA LYS A 334 8.50 -19.45 17.23
C LYS A 334 8.23 -20.78 17.93
N GLY A 335 8.25 -21.87 17.17
CA GLY A 335 8.04 -23.22 17.73
C GLY A 335 6.58 -23.60 17.97
N ARG A 336 5.61 -22.78 17.60
CA ARG A 336 4.19 -23.19 17.62
C ARG A 336 3.93 -24.25 16.56
N ALA A 337 3.15 -25.27 16.92
CA ALA A 337 2.70 -26.26 15.95
C ALA A 337 1.86 -25.58 14.86
N LEU A 338 2.16 -25.89 13.61
CA LEU A 338 1.49 -25.35 12.44
C LEU A 338 0.72 -26.46 11.72
N PRO A 339 -0.49 -26.18 11.20
CA PRO A 339 -1.42 -27.21 10.74
C PRO A 339 -0.98 -27.90 9.44
N ASP A 340 -0.29 -27.19 8.55
CA ASP A 340 0.04 -27.68 7.20
C ASP A 340 1.27 -26.96 6.60
N ALA A 341 1.68 -27.41 5.42
CA ALA A 341 2.83 -26.87 4.69
C ALA A 341 2.67 -25.38 4.32
N ALA A 342 1.45 -24.93 4.03
CA ALA A 342 1.19 -23.53 3.70
C ALA A 342 1.36 -22.61 4.92
N ALA A 343 0.90 -23.06 6.10
CA ALA A 343 1.12 -22.37 7.37
C ALA A 343 2.61 -22.33 7.73
N VAL A 344 3.35 -23.42 7.52
CA VAL A 344 4.81 -23.48 7.71
C VAL A 344 5.51 -22.48 6.80
N LEU A 345 5.19 -22.48 5.52
CA LEU A 345 5.75 -21.52 4.57
C LEU A 345 5.44 -20.08 4.96
N SER A 346 4.21 -19.79 5.36
CA SER A 346 3.78 -18.46 5.80
C SER A 346 4.51 -17.98 7.05
N ALA A 347 4.90 -18.88 7.95
CA ALA A 347 5.57 -18.58 9.22
C ALA A 347 7.10 -18.62 9.15
N ARG A 348 7.71 -18.90 7.99
CA ARG A 348 9.19 -18.92 7.82
C ARG A 348 9.93 -17.70 8.39
N PRO A 349 9.38 -16.45 8.36
CA PRO A 349 10.05 -15.31 8.97
C PRO A 349 10.33 -15.44 10.48
N LEU A 350 9.64 -16.33 11.17
CA LEU A 350 9.93 -16.62 12.57
C LEU A 350 11.29 -17.34 12.73
N GLU A 351 11.66 -18.16 11.75
CA GLU A 351 12.95 -18.88 11.72
C GLU A 351 14.09 -17.95 11.27
N TRP A 352 13.80 -16.99 10.38
CA TRP A 352 14.77 -16.02 9.86
C TRP A 352 15.02 -14.84 10.80
N SER A 353 14.50 -14.88 12.00
CA SER A 353 14.57 -13.79 12.96
C SER A 353 16.02 -13.50 13.36
N VAL A 354 16.49 -12.32 12.99
CA VAL A 354 17.81 -11.78 13.38
C VAL A 354 17.71 -10.92 14.64
N GLU A 355 16.50 -10.53 15.02
CA GLU A 355 16.26 -9.61 16.13
C GLU A 355 16.58 -10.23 17.50
N GLN A 356 16.75 -11.54 17.57
CA GLN A 356 17.13 -12.24 18.80
C GLN A 356 18.50 -11.78 19.32
N GLU A 357 19.40 -11.33 18.45
CA GLU A 357 20.72 -10.84 18.83
C GLU A 357 20.69 -9.61 19.75
N VAL A 358 19.60 -8.84 19.71
CA VAL A 358 19.43 -7.66 20.56
C VAL A 358 18.58 -7.90 21.81
N LEU A 359 18.06 -9.11 22.00
CA LEU A 359 17.29 -9.45 23.21
C LEU A 359 18.19 -9.98 24.33
N SER A 360 17.95 -9.47 25.53
CA SER A 360 18.49 -9.98 26.77
C SER A 360 17.36 -10.59 27.62
N ILE A 361 17.59 -11.79 28.13
CA ILE A 361 16.62 -12.51 28.97
C ILE A 361 17.21 -12.68 30.36
N LYS A 362 16.55 -12.12 31.36
CA LYS A 362 16.87 -12.34 32.77
C LYS A 362 15.75 -13.15 33.42
N LYS A 363 16.10 -14.15 34.24
CA LYS A 363 15.12 -14.81 35.10
C LYS A 363 14.88 -13.93 36.32
N GLY A 364 13.65 -13.49 36.52
CA GLY A 364 13.23 -12.79 37.73
C GLY A 364 13.23 -13.70 38.95
N GLN A 365 13.15 -13.12 40.14
CA GLN A 365 13.07 -13.85 41.41
C GLN A 365 11.78 -14.72 41.50
N ASP A 366 10.74 -14.34 40.75
CA ASP A 366 9.46 -15.08 40.61
C ASP A 366 9.52 -16.20 39.55
N GLY A 367 10.71 -16.50 39.00
CA GLY A 367 10.91 -17.51 37.96
C GLY A 367 10.43 -17.09 36.55
N LYS A 368 9.82 -15.90 36.40
CA LYS A 368 9.38 -15.39 35.11
C LYS A 368 10.55 -14.79 34.34
N SER A 369 10.53 -14.96 33.02
CA SER A 369 11.53 -14.34 32.13
C SER A 369 11.20 -12.87 31.94
N GLN A 370 12.13 -12.02 32.30
CA GLN A 370 12.07 -10.59 32.01
C GLN A 370 12.93 -10.29 30.78
N TRP A 371 12.31 -9.65 29.80
CA TRP A 371 12.92 -9.30 28.52
C TRP A 371 13.35 -7.86 28.53
N SER A 372 14.55 -7.60 28.02
CA SER A 372 15.10 -6.25 27.80
C SER A 372 15.90 -6.23 26.50
N LEU A 373 16.14 -5.05 25.95
CA LEU A 373 17.08 -4.88 24.85
C LEU A 373 18.51 -4.79 25.38
N GLN A 374 19.46 -5.29 24.59
CA GLN A 374 20.90 -5.09 24.87
C GLN A 374 21.27 -3.61 24.64
N PRO A 375 22.28 -3.06 25.33
CA PRO A 375 22.68 -1.65 25.16
C PRO A 375 23.01 -1.26 23.71
N SER A 376 23.55 -2.19 22.91
CA SER A 376 23.94 -1.99 21.51
C SER A 376 22.78 -2.13 20.50
N TRP A 377 21.54 -2.29 20.95
CA TRP A 377 20.43 -2.55 20.03
C TRP A 377 20.21 -1.43 19.00
N ARG A 378 20.52 -0.16 19.35
CA ARG A 378 20.38 0.99 18.44
C ARG A 378 21.43 0.93 17.33
N ASP A 379 22.65 0.53 17.65
CA ASP A 379 23.71 0.37 16.64
C ASP A 379 23.34 -0.74 15.66
N VAL A 380 22.81 -1.87 16.17
CA VAL A 380 22.31 -2.95 15.31
C VAL A 380 21.13 -2.47 14.43
N TYR A 381 20.22 -1.68 15.00
CA TYR A 381 19.10 -1.10 14.26
C TYR A 381 19.60 -0.24 13.09
N HIS A 382 20.52 0.68 13.34
CA HIS A 382 21.03 1.63 12.35
C HIS A 382 21.94 0.95 11.31
N GLU A 383 22.94 0.22 11.78
CA GLU A 383 23.96 -0.34 10.89
C GLU A 383 23.48 -1.56 10.10
N LYS A 384 22.81 -2.51 10.78
CA LYS A 384 22.40 -3.76 10.14
C LYS A 384 20.99 -3.68 9.55
N TRP A 385 20.02 -3.20 10.33
CA TRP A 385 18.63 -3.29 9.91
C TRP A 385 18.20 -2.14 9.01
N MET A 386 18.73 -0.95 9.20
CA MET A 386 18.53 0.18 8.28
C MET A 386 19.56 0.18 7.14
N GLY A 387 20.61 -0.63 7.21
CA GLY A 387 21.64 -0.76 6.16
C GLY A 387 22.73 0.30 6.22
N GLY A 388 23.03 0.87 7.40
CA GLY A 388 24.10 1.85 7.60
C GLY A 388 23.86 3.18 6.91
N ILE A 389 22.61 3.52 6.64
CA ILE A 389 22.24 4.83 6.05
C ILE A 389 22.53 5.92 7.07
N GLU A 390 23.11 7.03 6.62
CA GLU A 390 23.32 8.20 7.44
C GLU A 390 21.98 8.68 8.04
N ILE A 391 21.91 8.74 9.39
CA ILE A 391 20.66 8.88 10.14
C ILE A 391 19.98 10.23 9.88
N GLU A 392 20.75 11.31 9.70
CA GLU A 392 20.20 12.64 9.41
C GLU A 392 19.52 12.67 8.04
N SER A 393 20.14 12.02 7.06
CA SER A 393 19.58 11.85 5.72
C SER A 393 18.29 11.02 5.74
N ALA A 394 18.29 9.94 6.53
CA ALA A 394 17.09 9.11 6.71
C ALA A 394 15.95 9.88 7.38
N CYS A 395 16.24 10.67 8.43
CA CYS A 395 15.25 11.51 9.12
C CYS A 395 14.67 12.59 8.17
N ALA A 396 15.54 13.28 7.44
CA ALA A 396 15.10 14.29 6.47
C ALA A 396 14.19 13.67 5.39
N SER A 397 14.60 12.52 4.83
CA SER A 397 13.84 11.80 3.81
C SER A 397 12.50 11.29 4.35
N TYR A 398 12.44 10.83 5.61
CA TYR A 398 11.21 10.34 6.23
C TYR A 398 10.21 11.48 6.44
N ILE A 399 10.66 12.61 7.02
CA ILE A 399 9.81 13.79 7.24
C ILE A 399 9.31 14.37 5.92
N TYR A 400 10.19 14.47 4.91
CA TYR A 400 9.78 14.86 3.56
C TYR A 400 8.75 13.89 2.98
N GLY A 401 8.93 12.59 3.20
CA GLY A 401 8.02 11.55 2.73
C GLY A 401 6.59 11.68 3.28
N ILE A 402 6.42 12.16 4.51
CA ILE A 402 5.09 12.40 5.08
C ILE A 402 4.35 13.48 4.27
N GLN A 403 5.03 14.60 3.96
CA GLN A 403 4.47 15.65 3.10
C GLN A 403 4.25 15.15 1.67
N TRP A 404 5.21 14.40 1.12
CA TRP A 404 5.14 13.84 -0.22
C TRP A 404 3.90 12.94 -0.40
N VAL A 405 3.63 12.04 0.58
CA VAL A 405 2.44 11.16 0.55
C VAL A 405 1.16 11.99 0.60
N TYR A 406 1.11 13.00 1.47
CA TYR A 406 -0.06 13.87 1.55
C TYR A 406 -0.29 14.65 0.25
N ASP A 407 0.75 15.22 -0.35
CA ASP A 407 0.68 15.90 -1.65
C ASP A 407 0.24 14.94 -2.76
N TYR A 408 0.74 13.70 -2.74
CA TYR A 408 0.35 12.67 -3.69
C TYR A 408 -1.13 12.27 -3.57
N TYR A 409 -1.66 12.19 -2.35
CA TYR A 409 -3.07 11.87 -2.10
C TYR A 409 -4.03 13.02 -2.43
N THR A 410 -3.60 14.25 -2.23
CA THR A 410 -4.43 15.44 -2.48
C THR A 410 -4.29 16.00 -3.88
N ALA A 411 -3.16 15.74 -4.54
CA ALA A 411 -2.75 16.37 -5.79
C ALA A 411 -2.77 17.93 -5.70
N GLN A 412 -2.50 18.48 -4.52
CA GLN A 412 -2.47 19.94 -4.32
C GLN A 412 -1.27 20.59 -5.02
N LYS A 413 -0.20 19.84 -5.23
CA LYS A 413 0.94 20.20 -6.09
C LYS A 413 1.57 18.95 -6.71
N PRO A 414 2.32 19.10 -7.82
CA PRO A 414 3.13 18.00 -8.35
C PRO A 414 4.16 17.52 -7.32
N VAL A 415 4.32 16.20 -7.22
CA VAL A 415 5.32 15.56 -6.37
C VAL A 415 6.57 15.19 -7.17
N ASP A 416 7.71 15.05 -6.49
CA ASP A 416 8.90 14.44 -7.10
C ASP A 416 8.64 12.96 -7.39
N LEU A 417 8.47 12.61 -8.66
CA LEU A 417 8.19 11.24 -9.11
C LEU A 417 9.39 10.30 -8.93
N PHE A 418 10.58 10.82 -8.67
CA PHE A 418 11.80 10.03 -8.48
C PHE A 418 12.23 9.92 -7.02
N TRP A 419 11.50 10.55 -6.10
CA TRP A 419 11.73 10.33 -4.68
C TRP A 419 11.28 8.92 -4.28
N MET A 420 12.07 8.30 -3.41
CA MET A 420 11.70 7.09 -2.67
C MET A 420 12.44 7.08 -1.33
N TYR A 421 11.79 6.57 -0.29
CA TYR A 421 12.46 6.38 0.99
C TYR A 421 13.52 5.26 0.89
N PRO A 422 14.76 5.47 1.40
CA PRO A 422 15.89 4.61 1.06
C PRO A 422 15.95 3.30 1.86
N SER A 423 15.33 3.20 3.05
CA SER A 423 15.42 2.03 3.94
C SER A 423 14.13 1.18 3.98
N MET A 424 14.22 0.00 4.60
CA MET A 424 13.10 -0.89 4.91
C MET A 424 12.50 -0.62 6.30
N LEU A 425 13.17 0.19 7.12
CA LEU A 425 12.70 0.68 8.42
C LEU A 425 12.75 2.20 8.46
N PRO A 426 11.85 2.85 9.20
CA PRO A 426 11.94 4.28 9.47
C PRO A 426 13.09 4.56 10.46
N PRO A 427 13.53 5.81 10.64
CA PRO A 427 14.35 6.19 11.79
C PRO A 427 13.57 5.91 13.09
N LEU A 428 14.24 5.72 14.18
CA LEU A 428 13.61 5.65 15.50
C LEU A 428 12.91 6.97 15.82
N TRP A 429 11.85 6.93 16.62
CA TRP A 429 11.15 8.16 17.05
C TRP A 429 12.09 9.08 17.82
N SER A 430 13.03 8.51 18.57
CA SER A 430 14.10 9.23 19.25
C SER A 430 15.06 9.93 18.28
N ASP A 431 15.41 9.31 17.14
CA ASP A 431 16.25 9.92 16.11
C ASP A 431 15.52 11.10 15.46
N LEU A 432 14.25 10.90 15.08
CA LEU A 432 13.41 11.93 14.51
C LEU A 432 13.21 13.13 15.46
N TYR A 433 13.02 12.88 16.76
CA TYR A 433 12.92 13.95 17.74
C TYR A 433 14.24 14.71 17.90
N GLN A 434 15.39 14.02 17.93
CA GLN A 434 16.71 14.67 17.99
C GLN A 434 17.02 15.49 16.74
N PHE A 435 16.48 15.10 15.59
CA PHE A 435 16.65 15.80 14.32
C PHE A 435 15.99 17.18 14.28
N ARG A 436 15.13 17.56 15.25
CA ARG A 436 14.39 18.83 15.28
C ARG A 436 15.24 20.10 15.14
N ASN A 437 16.49 20.04 15.60
CA ASN A 437 17.43 21.17 15.57
C ASN A 437 18.37 21.13 14.36
N LYS A 438 18.12 20.22 13.41
CA LYS A 438 18.96 20.02 12.24
C LYS A 438 18.20 20.38 10.98
N SER A 439 18.92 20.80 9.96
CA SER A 439 18.37 20.99 8.61
C SER A 439 19.15 20.12 7.64
N SER A 440 18.44 19.40 6.81
CA SER A 440 19.03 18.68 5.69
C SER A 440 18.21 19.03 4.44
N THR A 441 18.90 19.34 3.35
CA THR A 441 18.28 19.57 2.04
C THR A 441 18.31 18.30 1.25
N LEU A 442 17.13 17.84 0.82
CA LEU A 442 17.01 16.74 -0.11
C LEU A 442 17.21 17.27 -1.53
N ALA A 443 18.07 16.61 -2.29
CA ALA A 443 18.18 16.87 -3.72
C ALA A 443 16.93 16.31 -4.42
N LEU A 444 16.03 17.19 -4.86
CA LEU A 444 14.85 16.83 -5.63
C LEU A 444 15.23 16.62 -7.09
N SER A 445 14.56 15.70 -7.76
CA SER A 445 14.79 15.39 -9.15
C SER A 445 13.90 16.22 -10.06
N ASN A 446 14.50 16.87 -11.07
CA ASN A 446 13.76 17.55 -12.14
C ASN A 446 13.56 16.65 -13.38
N ARG A 447 13.58 15.33 -13.22
CA ARG A 447 13.47 14.39 -14.33
C ARG A 447 12.05 14.28 -14.85
N VAL A 448 11.93 13.99 -16.15
CA VAL A 448 10.67 13.62 -16.79
C VAL A 448 10.24 12.24 -16.28
N ALA A 449 8.93 12.00 -16.18
CA ALA A 449 8.38 10.72 -15.78
C ALA A 449 8.93 9.55 -16.64
N LEU A 450 9.04 8.37 -16.04
CA LEU A 450 9.45 7.16 -16.73
C LEU A 450 8.45 6.77 -17.81
N GLN A 451 8.97 6.06 -18.83
CA GLN A 451 8.13 5.45 -19.86
C GLN A 451 7.64 4.06 -19.41
N PRO A 452 6.52 3.53 -19.95
CA PRO A 452 5.98 2.23 -19.56
C PRO A 452 7.00 1.08 -19.65
N GLN A 453 7.84 1.01 -20.69
CA GLN A 453 8.87 -0.01 -20.83
C GLN A 453 10.00 0.14 -19.80
N GLU A 454 10.31 1.34 -19.35
CA GLU A 454 11.29 1.59 -18.29
C GLU A 454 10.78 1.11 -16.94
N GLN A 455 9.53 1.45 -16.59
CA GLN A 455 8.88 0.89 -15.40
C GLN A 455 8.86 -0.63 -15.47
N LEU A 456 8.48 -1.21 -16.60
CA LEU A 456 8.43 -2.65 -16.81
C LEU A 456 9.80 -3.30 -16.52
N ALA A 457 10.89 -2.75 -17.08
CA ALA A 457 12.24 -3.23 -16.82
C ALA A 457 12.64 -3.10 -15.32
N LEU A 458 12.22 -2.04 -14.64
CA LEU A 458 12.54 -1.83 -13.23
C LEU A 458 11.81 -2.80 -12.29
N VAL A 459 10.60 -3.25 -12.63
CA VAL A 459 9.79 -4.07 -11.71
C VAL A 459 9.88 -5.58 -11.95
N LEU A 460 10.29 -6.03 -13.14
CA LEU A 460 10.21 -7.44 -13.50
C LEU A 460 11.38 -8.27 -12.96
N PRO A 461 11.11 -9.47 -12.42
CA PRO A 461 12.11 -10.53 -12.23
C PRO A 461 12.48 -11.19 -13.57
N LEU A 462 13.60 -11.92 -13.59
CA LEU A 462 14.10 -12.58 -14.81
C LEU A 462 13.11 -13.56 -15.44
N SER A 463 12.31 -14.25 -14.64
CA SER A 463 11.30 -15.20 -15.13
C SER A 463 10.28 -14.58 -16.08
N SER A 464 10.03 -13.28 -15.93
CA SER A 464 9.07 -12.51 -16.74
C SER A 464 9.75 -11.56 -17.74
N TRP A 465 11.07 -11.70 -17.94
CA TRP A 465 11.86 -10.74 -18.71
C TRP A 465 11.51 -10.66 -20.20
N LEU A 466 10.88 -11.70 -20.73
CA LEU A 466 10.38 -11.70 -22.11
C LEU A 466 9.29 -10.67 -22.38
N LEU A 467 8.65 -10.15 -21.33
CA LEU A 467 7.66 -9.07 -21.43
C LEU A 467 8.28 -7.72 -21.80
N VAL A 468 9.57 -7.51 -21.52
CA VAL A 468 10.31 -6.31 -21.93
C VAL A 468 10.57 -6.39 -23.44
N ARG A 469 10.03 -5.42 -24.20
CA ARG A 469 10.15 -5.40 -25.68
C ARG A 469 11.26 -4.48 -26.18
N ASP A 470 11.62 -3.46 -25.41
CA ASP A 470 12.72 -2.57 -25.75
C ASP A 470 14.06 -3.29 -25.75
N LYS A 471 14.77 -3.24 -26.91
CA LYS A 471 16.03 -3.98 -27.11
C LYS A 471 17.15 -3.53 -26.16
N LYS A 472 17.24 -2.22 -25.86
CA LYS A 472 18.27 -1.68 -24.96
C LYS A 472 18.01 -2.10 -23.52
N LEU A 473 16.76 -2.02 -23.09
CA LEU A 473 16.37 -2.43 -21.73
C LEU A 473 16.53 -3.93 -21.52
N ARG A 474 16.38 -4.75 -22.57
CA ARG A 474 16.62 -6.21 -22.50
C ARG A 474 18.04 -6.59 -22.09
N GLU A 475 19.01 -5.74 -22.34
CA GLU A 475 20.42 -5.99 -22.01
C GLU A 475 20.74 -5.71 -20.53
N LEU A 476 19.88 -5.01 -19.80
CA LEU A 476 20.15 -4.59 -18.42
C LEU A 476 20.54 -5.75 -17.48
N PRO A 477 19.87 -6.91 -17.45
CA PRO A 477 20.29 -8.02 -16.59
C PRO A 477 21.63 -8.63 -16.96
N LEU A 478 22.05 -8.54 -18.23
CA LEU A 478 23.36 -8.99 -18.67
C LEU A 478 24.46 -8.02 -18.23
N LYS A 479 24.19 -6.70 -18.32
CA LYS A 479 25.14 -5.66 -17.91
C LYS A 479 25.24 -5.53 -16.38
N TYR A 480 24.13 -5.77 -15.67
CA TYR A 480 23.99 -5.50 -14.23
C TYR A 480 23.30 -6.67 -13.49
N PRO A 481 23.84 -7.89 -13.53
CA PRO A 481 23.16 -9.10 -13.01
C PRO A 481 22.83 -9.04 -11.53
N GLN A 482 23.56 -8.26 -10.73
CA GLN A 482 23.34 -8.09 -9.30
C GLN A 482 21.97 -7.49 -8.93
N PHE A 483 21.31 -6.81 -9.88
CA PHE A 483 19.96 -6.25 -9.66
C PHE A 483 18.85 -7.23 -10.06
N TRP A 484 19.15 -8.30 -10.78
CA TRP A 484 18.19 -9.33 -11.20
C TRP A 484 18.58 -10.72 -10.68
N CYS A 485 18.97 -10.76 -9.39
CA CYS A 485 19.33 -12.02 -8.73
C CYS A 485 18.11 -12.97 -8.65
N LYS A 486 18.36 -14.27 -8.85
CA LYS A 486 17.36 -15.33 -8.66
C LYS A 486 17.22 -15.70 -7.18
N GLU A 487 18.33 -15.67 -6.46
CA GLU A 487 18.40 -15.97 -5.03
C GLU A 487 18.56 -14.68 -4.24
N PHE A 488 17.74 -14.52 -3.21
CA PHE A 488 17.77 -13.36 -2.31
C PHE A 488 17.21 -13.75 -0.95
N SER A 489 17.59 -13.01 0.06
CA SER A 489 17.01 -13.11 1.39
C SER A 489 15.74 -12.27 1.51
N PHE A 490 15.07 -12.38 2.65
CA PHE A 490 13.92 -11.55 2.98
C PHE A 490 14.24 -10.62 4.14
N PHE A 491 13.78 -9.40 4.03
CA PHE A 491 13.76 -8.48 5.14
C PHE A 491 12.59 -8.85 6.08
N SER A 492 12.92 -9.44 7.24
CA SER A 492 11.95 -10.00 8.19
C SER A 492 11.91 -9.27 9.54
N VAL A 493 12.71 -8.21 9.74
CA VAL A 493 12.79 -7.48 11.01
C VAL A 493 11.41 -6.94 11.39
N GLY A 494 10.94 -7.32 12.58
CA GLY A 494 9.62 -6.95 13.09
C GLY A 494 8.42 -7.57 12.38
N ARG A 495 8.64 -8.54 11.48
CA ARG A 495 7.61 -9.18 10.65
C ARG A 495 7.53 -10.67 10.97
N SER A 496 6.34 -11.16 11.27
CA SER A 496 6.12 -12.54 11.70
C SER A 496 5.65 -13.48 10.59
N MET A 497 5.08 -12.92 9.54
CA MET A 497 4.49 -13.68 8.43
C MET A 497 5.13 -13.31 7.10
N LEU A 498 5.27 -14.28 6.20
CA LEU A 498 5.92 -14.09 4.90
C LEU A 498 5.26 -13.00 4.04
N TRP A 499 3.94 -12.85 4.12
CA TRP A 499 3.24 -11.81 3.38
C TRP A 499 3.62 -10.38 3.83
N GLU A 500 4.14 -10.20 5.04
CA GLU A 500 4.64 -8.92 5.57
C GLU A 500 6.07 -8.61 5.14
N CYS A 501 6.85 -9.64 4.79
CA CYS A 501 8.25 -9.52 4.44
C CYS A 501 8.44 -8.97 3.03
N GLU A 502 9.54 -8.27 2.82
CA GLU A 502 9.95 -7.78 1.51
C GLU A 502 11.19 -8.53 1.03
N ALA A 503 11.30 -8.73 -0.29
CA ALA A 503 12.51 -9.27 -0.89
C ALA A 503 13.70 -8.32 -0.66
N ASN A 504 14.80 -8.84 -0.14
CA ASN A 504 16.01 -8.04 0.08
C ASN A 504 16.85 -8.03 -1.20
N ILE A 505 16.43 -7.24 -2.16
CA ILE A 505 17.09 -7.07 -3.46
C ILE A 505 17.48 -5.60 -3.66
N PRO A 506 18.64 -5.32 -4.28
CA PRO A 506 19.03 -3.95 -4.55
C PRO A 506 18.11 -3.30 -5.58
N PHE A 507 17.84 -2.01 -5.41
CA PHE A 507 17.08 -1.24 -6.37
C PHE A 507 18.01 -0.73 -7.48
N PHE A 508 17.58 -0.89 -8.75
CA PHE A 508 18.36 -0.47 -9.91
C PHE A 508 18.41 1.07 -10.00
N PRO A 509 19.61 1.70 -10.08
CA PRO A 509 19.71 3.15 -10.21
C PRO A 509 19.17 3.63 -11.55
N VAL A 510 18.09 4.41 -11.52
CA VAL A 510 17.38 4.90 -12.72
C VAL A 510 18.31 5.70 -13.64
N SER A 511 19.35 6.34 -13.09
CA SER A 511 20.39 7.02 -13.87
C SER A 511 21.13 6.13 -14.87
N ARG A 512 21.12 4.80 -14.66
CA ARG A 512 21.77 3.81 -15.52
C ARG A 512 20.87 3.21 -16.60
N LEU A 513 19.62 3.63 -16.71
CA LEU A 513 18.72 3.12 -17.74
C LEU A 513 19.19 3.47 -19.16
N TYR A 514 19.95 4.54 -19.32
CA TYR A 514 20.39 5.09 -20.59
C TYR A 514 21.91 5.07 -20.79
N THR A 515 22.64 4.48 -19.85
CA THR A 515 24.08 4.22 -19.96
C THR A 515 24.34 2.79 -20.39
#